data_79149e25e8aeca3cfe8e9ec7b1b8702c
#
_entry.id   79149e25e8aeca3cfe8e9ec7b1b8702c
#
_cell.length_a   1.000
_cell.length_b   1.000
_cell.length_c   1.000
_cell.angle_alpha   90.00
_cell.angle_beta   90.00
_cell.angle_gamma   90.00
#
_symmetry.space_group_name_H-M   'P 1'
#
loop_
_entity.id
_entity.type
_entity.pdbx_description
1 polymer ?
#
loop_
_entity_poly.entity_id
_entity_poly.type
_entity_poly.pdbx_seq_one_letter_code
_entity_poly.pdbx_strand_id
1 'polypeptide(L)'
;MSGTISPEPFEWKDEYKVGVKAIDEHREKFFDIINDLKRVITEKNCQIKVSDIFFSLVHYAENYLINEEIWFKESGYPGFSKHKESHNNFINRIIQFKEDFRKGKEDVCEDMYFFLENWLVNHILHYDSEAVEWLREKGIN
;
A
#
# COMPACT_ATOMS: atom_id res chain seq x y z
N MET A 1 -14.90 -13.94 -10.76
CA MET A 1 -15.53 -12.67 -10.46
C MET A 1 -15.26 -12.24 -9.02
N SER A 2 -14.91 -11.07 -8.86
CA SER A 2 -14.70 -10.51 -7.53
C SER A 2 -16.03 -10.17 -6.86
N GLY A 3 -16.04 -10.12 -5.54
CA GLY A 3 -17.22 -9.72 -4.79
C GLY A 3 -17.54 -8.24 -5.00
N THR A 4 -18.64 -7.82 -4.39
CA THR A 4 -19.04 -6.42 -4.41
C THR A 4 -18.13 -5.61 -3.51
N ILE A 5 -17.62 -4.49 -4.02
CA ILE A 5 -16.82 -3.56 -3.26
C ILE A 5 -17.76 -2.59 -2.56
N SER A 6 -17.65 -2.52 -1.24
CA SER A 6 -18.45 -1.60 -0.45
C SER A 6 -18.11 -0.15 -0.79
N PRO A 7 -19.11 0.75 -0.93
CA PRO A 7 -18.84 2.17 -1.14
C PRO A 7 -18.32 2.88 0.12
N GLU A 8 -18.42 2.22 1.27
CA GLU A 8 -17.98 2.80 2.54
C GLU A 8 -16.46 2.92 2.56
N PRO A 9 -15.90 4.07 2.99
CA PRO A 9 -14.45 4.23 3.11
C PRO A 9 -13.87 3.27 4.14
N PHE A 10 -12.62 2.85 3.94
CA PHE A 10 -11.85 2.24 5.00
C PHE A 10 -11.60 3.27 6.08
N GLU A 11 -12.00 2.97 7.30
CA GLU A 11 -11.80 3.87 8.41
C GLU A 11 -10.43 3.65 9.04
N TRP A 12 -9.72 4.74 9.29
CA TRP A 12 -8.51 4.69 10.10
C TRP A 12 -8.88 4.38 11.54
N LYS A 13 -8.21 3.40 12.14
CA LYS A 13 -8.43 3.03 13.54
C LYS A 13 -7.13 3.18 14.31
N ASP A 14 -7.24 3.56 15.57
CA ASP A 14 -6.05 3.71 16.42
C ASP A 14 -5.25 2.41 16.56
N GLU A 15 -5.90 1.25 16.46
CA GLU A 15 -5.22 -0.04 16.49
C GLU A 15 -4.24 -0.24 15.33
N TYR A 16 -4.35 0.56 14.26
CA TYR A 16 -3.41 0.51 13.14
C TYR A 16 -2.14 1.31 13.40
N LYS A 17 -2.13 2.12 14.44
CA LYS A 17 -0.93 2.87 14.83
C LYS A 17 0.06 1.95 15.52
N VAL A 18 1.33 2.17 15.25
CA VAL A 18 2.41 1.39 15.86
C VAL A 18 3.28 2.26 16.77
N GLY A 19 3.02 3.56 16.83
CA GLY A 19 3.75 4.48 17.68
C GLY A 19 5.05 5.01 17.08
N VAL A 20 5.32 4.68 15.82
CA VAL A 20 6.42 5.26 15.06
C VAL A 20 5.82 6.21 14.05
N LYS A 21 6.01 7.51 14.27
CA LYS A 21 5.31 8.56 13.53
C LYS A 21 5.40 8.40 12.02
N ALA A 22 6.60 8.15 11.49
CA ALA A 22 6.79 8.02 10.05
C ALA A 22 5.99 6.85 9.47
N ILE A 23 5.97 5.72 10.17
CA ILE A 23 5.23 4.54 9.70
C ILE A 23 3.73 4.76 9.79
N ASP A 24 3.27 5.41 10.86
CA ASP A 24 1.86 5.76 11.01
C ASP A 24 1.39 6.68 9.86
N GLU A 25 2.21 7.66 9.48
CA GLU A 25 1.90 8.54 8.35
C GLU A 25 1.84 7.76 7.03
N HIS A 26 2.76 6.81 6.80
CA HIS A 26 2.76 5.96 5.61
C HIS A 26 1.47 5.13 5.53
N ARG A 27 1.03 4.59 6.64
CA ARG A 27 -0.20 3.81 6.71
C ARG A 27 -1.42 4.66 6.39
N GLU A 28 -1.48 5.88 6.93
CA GLU A 28 -2.58 6.81 6.65
C GLU A 28 -2.63 7.17 5.16
N LYS A 29 -1.47 7.40 4.54
CA LYS A 29 -1.40 7.68 3.09
C LYS A 29 -1.91 6.51 2.26
N PHE A 30 -1.59 5.28 2.66
CA PHE A 30 -2.11 4.11 1.97
C PHE A 30 -3.64 4.03 2.06
N PHE A 31 -4.19 4.33 3.24
CA PHE A 31 -5.65 4.37 3.43
C PHE A 31 -6.29 5.41 2.51
N ASP A 32 -5.68 6.58 2.37
CA ASP A 32 -6.17 7.62 1.47
C ASP A 32 -6.25 7.11 0.03
N ILE A 33 -5.20 6.43 -0.43
CA ILE A 33 -5.15 5.89 -1.79
C ILE A 33 -6.22 4.83 -2.02
N ILE A 34 -6.36 3.89 -1.09
CA ILE A 34 -7.33 2.81 -1.25
C ILE A 34 -8.77 3.37 -1.22
N ASN A 35 -9.01 4.42 -0.44
CA ASN A 35 -10.30 5.07 -0.40
C ASN A 35 -10.59 5.85 -1.68
N ASP A 36 -9.57 6.49 -2.27
CA ASP A 36 -9.71 7.14 -3.57
C ASP A 36 -10.08 6.11 -4.64
N LEU A 37 -9.45 4.95 -4.62
CA LEU A 37 -9.78 3.88 -5.56
C LEU A 37 -11.20 3.37 -5.37
N LYS A 38 -11.65 3.19 -4.13
CA LYS A 38 -13.03 2.80 -3.84
C LYS A 38 -14.02 3.77 -4.46
N ARG A 39 -13.74 5.07 -4.30
CA ARG A 39 -14.61 6.12 -4.86
C ARG A 39 -14.63 6.05 -6.38
N VAL A 40 -13.48 5.88 -7.01
CA VAL A 40 -13.37 5.72 -8.47
C VAL A 40 -14.22 4.54 -8.97
N ILE A 41 -14.16 3.42 -8.28
CA ILE A 41 -14.93 2.22 -8.64
C ILE A 41 -16.42 2.46 -8.44
N THR A 42 -16.81 3.03 -7.32
CA THR A 42 -18.21 3.26 -6.99
C THR A 42 -18.87 4.24 -7.96
N GLU A 43 -18.14 5.26 -8.38
CA GLU A 43 -18.62 6.27 -9.33
C GLU A 43 -18.46 5.83 -10.78
N LYS A 44 -17.94 4.62 -11.01
CA LYS A 44 -17.71 4.07 -12.36
C LYS A 44 -16.83 4.97 -13.24
N ASN A 45 -15.79 5.53 -12.61
CA ASN A 45 -14.87 6.48 -13.26
C ASN A 45 -13.49 5.88 -13.57
N CYS A 46 -13.37 4.55 -13.60
CA CYS A 46 -12.07 3.89 -13.77
C CYS A 46 -11.33 4.40 -15.03
N GLN A 47 -12.00 4.45 -16.17
CA GLN A 47 -11.37 4.87 -17.42
C GLN A 47 -10.80 6.29 -17.36
N ILE A 48 -11.43 7.16 -16.58
CA ILE A 48 -11.05 8.57 -16.50
C ILE A 48 -10.03 8.82 -15.38
N LYS A 49 -10.23 8.16 -14.24
CA LYS A 49 -9.50 8.48 -13.00
C LYS A 49 -8.39 7.51 -12.63
N VAL A 50 -8.27 6.38 -13.30
CA VAL A 50 -7.28 5.37 -12.95
C VAL A 50 -5.85 5.89 -13.03
N SER A 51 -5.57 6.82 -13.95
CA SER A 51 -4.23 7.41 -14.06
C SER A 51 -3.83 8.15 -12.80
N ASP A 52 -4.77 8.83 -12.15
CA ASP A 52 -4.51 9.51 -10.88
C ASP A 52 -4.18 8.51 -9.79
N ILE A 53 -4.85 7.36 -9.79
CA ILE A 53 -4.58 6.28 -8.83
C ILE A 53 -3.18 5.70 -9.06
N PHE A 54 -2.81 5.43 -10.30
CA PHE A 54 -1.46 4.95 -10.63
C PHE A 54 -0.39 5.95 -10.18
N PHE A 55 -0.62 7.23 -10.43
CA PHE A 55 0.30 8.28 -9.99
C PHE A 55 0.47 8.27 -8.48
N SER A 56 -0.63 8.18 -7.73
CA SER A 56 -0.61 8.14 -6.28
C SER A 56 0.14 6.92 -5.75
N LEU A 57 -0.03 5.75 -6.38
CA LEU A 57 0.65 4.53 -5.98
C LEU A 57 2.14 4.57 -6.26
N VAL A 58 2.53 5.12 -7.41
CA VAL A 58 3.96 5.31 -7.73
C VAL A 58 4.59 6.28 -6.75
N HIS A 59 3.93 7.39 -6.48
CA HIS A 59 4.40 8.38 -5.51
C HIS A 59 4.57 7.75 -4.12
N TYR A 60 3.59 6.97 -3.68
CA TYR A 60 3.66 6.24 -2.41
C TYR A 60 4.88 5.32 -2.37
N ALA A 61 5.10 4.53 -3.43
CA ALA A 61 6.22 3.61 -3.49
C ALA A 61 7.57 4.35 -3.45
N GLU A 62 7.70 5.41 -4.25
CA GLU A 62 8.95 6.15 -4.35
C GLU A 62 9.29 6.95 -3.09
N ASN A 63 8.29 7.45 -2.38
CA ASN A 63 8.51 8.32 -1.23
C ASN A 63 8.40 7.63 0.11
N TYR A 64 7.54 6.63 0.24
CA TYR A 64 7.31 5.97 1.53
C TYR A 64 7.98 4.61 1.61
N LEU A 65 7.79 3.74 0.63
CA LEU A 65 8.36 2.40 0.69
C LEU A 65 9.88 2.43 0.60
N ILE A 66 10.42 3.27 -0.27
CA ILE A 66 11.88 3.39 -0.42
C ILE A 66 12.50 4.02 0.83
N ASN A 67 11.86 5.03 1.42
CA ASN A 67 12.34 5.62 2.67
C ASN A 67 12.35 4.62 3.81
N GLU A 68 11.34 3.76 3.90
CA GLU A 68 11.31 2.68 4.89
C GLU A 68 12.46 1.70 4.68
N GLU A 69 12.74 1.33 3.42
CA GLU A 69 13.84 0.44 3.10
C GLU A 69 15.18 1.00 3.54
N ILE A 70 15.43 2.28 3.26
CA ILE A 70 16.67 2.96 3.64
C ILE A 70 16.79 2.97 5.17
N TRP A 71 15.72 3.33 5.85
CA TRP A 71 15.70 3.41 7.30
C TRP A 71 15.96 2.05 7.96
N PHE A 72 15.29 1.01 7.51
CA PHE A 72 15.50 -0.33 8.05
C PHE A 72 16.90 -0.87 7.75
N LYS A 73 17.42 -0.58 6.56
CA LYS A 73 18.78 -0.97 6.20
C LYS A 73 19.81 -0.28 7.10
N GLU A 74 19.68 1.02 7.28
CA GLU A 74 20.61 1.80 8.13
C GLU A 74 20.51 1.40 9.60
N SER A 75 19.32 1.01 10.05
CA SER A 75 19.09 0.55 11.42
C SER A 75 19.58 -0.88 11.67
N GLY A 76 19.95 -1.62 10.61
CA GLY A 76 20.40 -2.99 10.74
C GLY A 76 19.28 -4.00 10.97
N TYR A 77 18.06 -3.70 10.58
CA TYR A 77 16.92 -4.60 10.78
C TYR A 77 17.16 -5.93 10.05
N PRO A 78 17.13 -7.07 10.78
CA PRO A 78 17.39 -8.39 10.17
C PRO A 78 16.41 -8.80 9.09
N GLY A 79 15.16 -8.32 9.16
CA GLY A 79 14.12 -8.62 8.18
C GLY A 79 14.13 -7.73 6.95
N PHE A 80 15.16 -6.90 6.77
CA PHE A 80 15.22 -5.93 5.68
C PHE A 80 15.02 -6.57 4.31
N SER A 81 15.68 -7.70 4.04
CA SER A 81 15.60 -8.36 2.73
C SER A 81 14.18 -8.80 2.38
N LYS A 82 13.45 -9.36 3.34
CA LYS A 82 12.05 -9.75 3.13
C LYS A 82 11.16 -8.54 2.95
N HIS A 83 11.42 -7.49 3.71
CA HIS A 83 10.66 -6.25 3.62
C HIS A 83 10.82 -5.62 2.24
N LYS A 84 12.06 -5.57 1.77
CA LYS A 84 12.37 -5.06 0.43
C LYS A 84 11.73 -5.91 -0.67
N GLU A 85 11.74 -7.24 -0.52
CA GLU A 85 11.10 -8.13 -1.49
C GLU A 85 9.60 -7.85 -1.57
N SER A 86 8.95 -7.67 -0.44
CA SER A 86 7.53 -7.32 -0.41
C SER A 86 7.26 -6.00 -1.13
N HIS A 87 8.10 -4.99 -0.92
CA HIS A 87 7.97 -3.70 -1.60
C HIS A 87 8.17 -3.85 -3.12
N ASN A 88 9.14 -4.65 -3.54
CA ASN A 88 9.39 -4.90 -4.95
C ASN A 88 8.19 -5.61 -5.61
N ASN A 89 7.58 -6.55 -4.91
CA ASN A 89 6.38 -7.23 -5.39
C ASN A 89 5.23 -6.26 -5.57
N PHE A 90 5.06 -5.34 -4.63
CA PHE A 90 4.06 -4.28 -4.74
C PHE A 90 4.28 -3.45 -6.01
N ILE A 91 5.49 -2.95 -6.20
CA ILE A 91 5.84 -2.11 -7.35
C ILE A 91 5.60 -2.87 -8.67
N ASN A 92 6.04 -4.12 -8.74
CA ASN A 92 5.87 -4.95 -9.93
C ASN A 92 4.39 -5.18 -10.26
N ARG A 93 3.55 -5.38 -9.24
CA ARG A 93 2.13 -5.55 -9.46
C ARG A 93 1.48 -4.27 -9.97
N ILE A 94 1.88 -3.11 -9.44
CA ILE A 94 1.35 -1.83 -9.94
C ILE A 94 1.73 -1.62 -11.41
N ILE A 95 2.96 -1.94 -11.77
CA ILE A 95 3.42 -1.86 -13.16
C ILE A 95 2.57 -2.78 -14.04
N GLN A 96 2.27 -3.99 -13.57
CA GLN A 96 1.46 -4.95 -14.31
C GLN A 96 0.02 -4.45 -14.49
N PHE A 97 -0.58 -3.87 -13.47
CA PHE A 97 -1.92 -3.29 -13.59
C PHE A 97 -1.95 -2.15 -14.61
N LYS A 98 -0.92 -1.32 -14.62
CA LYS A 98 -0.79 -0.23 -15.58
C LYS A 98 -0.76 -0.76 -17.01
N GLU A 99 0.01 -1.82 -17.24
CA GLU A 99 0.12 -2.46 -18.53
C GLU A 99 -1.19 -3.13 -18.94
N ASP A 100 -1.86 -3.80 -18.00
CA ASP A 100 -3.16 -4.42 -18.25
C ASP A 100 -4.20 -3.37 -18.67
N PHE A 101 -4.20 -2.23 -17.99
CA PHE A 101 -5.11 -1.14 -18.32
C PHE A 101 -4.82 -0.60 -19.73
N ARG A 102 -3.54 -0.41 -20.06
CA ARG A 102 -3.12 0.07 -21.38
C ARG A 102 -3.58 -0.86 -22.49
N LYS A 103 -3.59 -2.17 -22.22
CA LYS A 103 -4.04 -3.20 -23.17
C LYS A 103 -5.56 -3.34 -23.24
N GLY A 104 -6.29 -2.60 -22.45
CA GLY A 104 -7.75 -2.63 -22.44
C GLY A 104 -8.38 -3.73 -21.62
N LYS A 105 -7.63 -4.33 -20.68
CA LYS A 105 -8.19 -5.35 -19.79
C LYS A 105 -9.31 -4.75 -18.95
N GLU A 106 -10.42 -5.49 -18.83
CA GLU A 106 -11.55 -5.07 -18.00
C GLU A 106 -11.25 -5.32 -16.52
N ASP A 107 -11.97 -4.63 -15.66
CA ASP A 107 -11.93 -4.82 -14.20
C ASP A 107 -10.56 -4.53 -13.54
N VAL A 108 -9.70 -3.75 -14.19
CA VAL A 108 -8.38 -3.43 -13.62
C VAL A 108 -8.51 -2.70 -12.29
N CYS A 109 -9.45 -1.76 -12.16
CA CYS A 109 -9.63 -1.03 -10.91
C CYS A 109 -10.07 -1.95 -9.77
N GLU A 110 -10.99 -2.86 -10.04
CA GLU A 110 -11.47 -3.84 -9.05
C GLU A 110 -10.34 -4.81 -8.65
N ASP A 111 -9.61 -5.33 -9.62
CA ASP A 111 -8.47 -6.22 -9.37
C ASP A 111 -7.41 -5.52 -8.53
N MET A 112 -7.14 -4.26 -8.85
CA MET A 112 -6.20 -3.44 -8.11
C MET A 112 -6.67 -3.23 -6.67
N TYR A 113 -7.95 -2.96 -6.48
CA TYR A 113 -8.53 -2.80 -5.15
C TYR A 113 -8.30 -4.04 -4.29
N PHE A 114 -8.60 -5.23 -4.81
CA PHE A 114 -8.42 -6.47 -4.06
C PHE A 114 -6.96 -6.76 -3.77
N PHE A 115 -6.07 -6.41 -4.69
CA PHE A 115 -4.64 -6.51 -4.42
C PHE A 115 -4.22 -5.57 -3.27
N LEU A 116 -4.67 -4.33 -3.30
CA LEU A 116 -4.30 -3.35 -2.27
C LEU A 116 -4.87 -3.72 -0.91
N GLU A 117 -6.11 -4.22 -0.86
CA GLU A 117 -6.71 -4.71 0.39
C GLU A 117 -5.90 -5.86 0.98
N ASN A 118 -5.52 -6.81 0.15
CA ASN A 118 -4.71 -7.95 0.57
C ASN A 118 -3.32 -7.49 1.05
N TRP A 119 -2.72 -6.53 0.35
CA TRP A 119 -1.42 -5.98 0.71
C TRP A 119 -1.50 -5.23 2.05
N LEU A 120 -2.59 -4.50 2.28
CA LEU A 120 -2.84 -3.85 3.57
C LEU A 120 -2.77 -4.85 4.72
N VAL A 121 -3.48 -5.97 4.61
CA VAL A 121 -3.53 -6.96 5.67
C VAL A 121 -2.19 -7.67 5.83
N ASN A 122 -1.60 -8.15 4.74
CA ASN A 122 -0.43 -9.02 4.82
C ASN A 122 0.88 -8.26 4.98
N HIS A 123 1.02 -7.09 4.37
CA HIS A 123 2.24 -6.30 4.49
C HIS A 123 2.16 -5.30 5.64
N ILE A 124 1.17 -4.40 5.58
CA ILE A 124 1.12 -3.28 6.52
C ILE A 124 0.84 -3.76 7.94
N LEU A 125 -0.16 -4.63 8.11
CA LEU A 125 -0.55 -5.08 9.45
C LEU A 125 0.32 -6.20 10.00
N HIS A 126 1.15 -6.83 9.17
CA HIS A 126 2.00 -7.93 9.59
C HIS A 126 3.49 -7.58 9.52
N TYR A 127 4.06 -7.38 8.33
CA TYR A 127 5.49 -7.14 8.18
C TYR A 127 5.97 -5.86 8.84
N ASP A 128 5.22 -4.77 8.68
CA ASP A 128 5.59 -3.51 9.31
C ASP A 128 5.57 -3.62 10.83
N SER A 129 4.61 -4.37 11.38
CA SER A 129 4.52 -4.55 12.83
C SER A 129 5.72 -5.30 13.39
N GLU A 130 6.23 -6.30 12.68
CA GLU A 130 7.44 -7.02 13.08
C GLU A 130 8.66 -6.08 13.10
N ALA A 131 8.80 -5.28 12.07
CA ALA A 131 9.91 -4.32 11.97
C ALA A 131 9.84 -3.27 13.08
N VAL A 132 8.65 -2.77 13.37
CA VAL A 132 8.46 -1.77 14.43
C VAL A 132 8.79 -2.35 15.79
N GLU A 133 8.39 -3.59 16.07
CA GLU A 133 8.71 -4.23 17.33
C GLU A 133 10.22 -4.36 17.51
N TRP A 134 10.93 -4.76 16.46
CA TRP A 134 12.39 -4.82 16.49
C TRP A 134 13.01 -3.46 16.79
N LEU A 135 12.52 -2.40 16.13
CA LEU A 135 13.00 -1.03 16.36
C LEU A 135 12.80 -0.61 17.82
N ARG A 136 11.62 -0.90 18.38
CA ARG A 136 11.34 -0.58 19.79
C ARG A 136 12.28 -1.28 20.74
N GLU A 137 12.55 -2.56 20.51
CA GLU A 137 13.47 -3.34 21.34
C GLU A 137 14.88 -2.75 21.30
N LYS A 138 15.25 -2.09 20.21
CA LYS A 138 16.54 -1.42 20.06
C LYS A 138 16.52 0.04 20.54
N GLY A 139 15.37 0.51 21.04
CA GLY A 139 15.23 1.88 21.49
C GLY A 139 15.16 2.91 20.37
N ILE A 140 14.79 2.48 19.16
CA ILE A 140 14.66 3.36 17.98
C ILE A 140 13.18 3.72 17.82
N ASN A 141 12.87 5.01 17.74
CA ASN A 141 11.50 5.51 17.55
C ASN A 141 11.41 6.39 16.30
#